data_ad7bba6c0d8da2756117e210e7113088
#
_entry.id   ad7bba6c0d8da2756117e210e7113088
#
_cell.length_a   1.000
_cell.length_b   1.000
_cell.length_c   1.000
_cell.angle_alpha   90.00
_cell.angle_beta   90.00
_cell.angle_gamma   90.00
#
_symmetry.space_group_name_H-M   'P 1'
#
loop_
_entity.id
_entity.type
_entity.pdbx_description
1 polymer ?
#
loop_
_entity_poly.entity_id
_entity_poly.type
_entity_poly.pdbx_seq_one_letter_code
_entity_poly.pdbx_strand_id
1 'polypeptide(L)'
;RVIGVDHSTSMLDETRRRLGQIGVSGIDLRLGDMNHLPMPDKSVGCAILNMVLHHAAAPPSVLAEVRRILMPGGILVLADLARHEHEWARERLADQWLGFETGELEAWLSAAGFVDIRCGKVSGTVEQQQVLVLRAASRPDIFT
;
A
#
# COMPACT_ATOMS: atom_id res chain seq x y z
N ARG A 1 -3.89 -17.85 2.16
CA ARG A 1 -4.97 -16.98 2.66
C ARG A 1 -4.70 -15.55 2.22
N VAL A 2 -5.72 -14.88 1.68
CA VAL A 2 -5.67 -13.48 1.27
C VAL A 2 -6.60 -12.67 2.16
N ILE A 3 -6.13 -11.50 2.62
CA ILE A 3 -6.91 -10.55 3.41
C ILE A 3 -6.96 -9.25 2.62
N GLY A 4 -8.15 -8.73 2.38
CA GLY A 4 -8.37 -7.40 1.81
C GLY A 4 -8.88 -6.45 2.90
N VAL A 5 -8.30 -5.26 2.98
CA VAL A 5 -8.70 -4.23 3.96
C VAL A 5 -9.11 -2.97 3.23
N ASP A 6 -10.24 -2.43 3.60
CA ASP A 6 -10.73 -1.13 3.14
C ASP A 6 -11.44 -0.41 4.29
N HIS A 7 -11.40 0.92 4.29
CA HIS A 7 -12.11 1.74 5.29
C HIS A 7 -13.58 1.99 4.92
N SER A 8 -14.00 1.62 3.71
CA SER A 8 -15.34 1.82 3.19
C SER A 8 -16.12 0.51 3.13
N THR A 9 -17.22 0.42 3.86
CA THR A 9 -18.13 -0.73 3.79
C THR A 9 -18.70 -0.93 2.39
N SER A 10 -19.03 0.16 1.70
CA SER A 10 -19.56 0.10 0.33
C SER A 10 -18.53 -0.48 -0.67
N MET A 11 -17.25 -0.15 -0.50
CA MET A 11 -16.18 -0.73 -1.31
C MET A 11 -15.96 -2.21 -1.02
N LEU A 12 -16.07 -2.62 0.25
CA LEU A 12 -16.01 -4.03 0.62
C LEU A 12 -17.18 -4.81 0.04
N ASP A 13 -18.40 -4.25 0.05
CA ASP A 13 -19.59 -4.89 -0.52
C ASP A 13 -19.48 -5.01 -2.04
N GLU A 14 -19.01 -3.98 -2.72
CA GLU A 14 -18.73 -4.03 -4.17
C GLU A 14 -17.65 -5.07 -4.49
N THR A 15 -16.62 -5.15 -3.68
CA THR A 15 -15.55 -6.16 -3.83
C THR A 15 -16.14 -7.57 -3.68
N ARG A 16 -16.98 -7.84 -2.67
CA ARG A 16 -17.65 -9.14 -2.51
C ARG A 16 -18.48 -9.50 -3.74
N ARG A 17 -19.23 -8.53 -4.22
CA ARG A 17 -20.06 -8.71 -5.42
C ARG A 17 -19.22 -9.09 -6.64
N ARG A 18 -18.12 -8.37 -6.90
CA ARG A 18 -17.22 -8.66 -8.03
C ARG A 18 -16.53 -10.01 -7.90
N LEU A 19 -16.02 -10.34 -6.72
CA LEU A 19 -15.40 -11.65 -6.47
C LEU A 19 -16.38 -12.79 -6.73
N GLY A 20 -17.63 -12.64 -6.29
CA GLY A 20 -18.69 -13.61 -6.56
C GLY A 20 -18.98 -13.78 -8.05
N GLN A 21 -18.98 -12.70 -8.83
CA GLN A 21 -19.20 -12.74 -10.28
C GLN A 21 -18.10 -13.50 -11.04
N ILE A 22 -16.87 -13.41 -10.60
CA ILE A 22 -15.73 -14.10 -11.23
C ILE A 22 -15.39 -15.45 -10.57
N GLY A 23 -16.25 -15.90 -9.63
CA GLY A 23 -16.08 -17.21 -8.98
C GLY A 23 -14.90 -17.31 -8.00
N VAL A 24 -14.38 -16.17 -7.52
CA VAL A 24 -13.29 -16.16 -6.53
C VAL A 24 -13.86 -16.17 -5.11
N SER A 25 -13.41 -17.14 -4.30
CA SER A 25 -13.80 -17.30 -2.91
C SER A 25 -12.57 -17.37 -2.00
N GLY A 26 -12.80 -17.31 -0.68
CA GLY A 26 -11.73 -17.49 0.31
C GLY A 26 -10.88 -16.24 0.59
N ILE A 27 -11.31 -15.07 0.12
CA ILE A 27 -10.72 -13.78 0.49
C ILE A 27 -11.42 -13.26 1.74
N ASP A 28 -10.66 -12.97 2.78
CA ASP A 28 -11.11 -12.40 4.05
C ASP A 28 -11.14 -10.87 3.93
N LEU A 29 -12.33 -10.30 3.77
CA LEU A 29 -12.49 -8.84 3.62
C LEU A 29 -12.81 -8.20 4.97
N ARG A 30 -12.00 -7.24 5.37
CA ARG A 30 -12.07 -6.57 6.67
C ARG A 30 -12.23 -5.06 6.52
N LEU A 31 -13.11 -4.50 7.34
CA LEU A 31 -13.16 -3.05 7.54
C LEU A 31 -11.95 -2.65 8.39
N GLY A 32 -11.19 -1.64 7.96
CA GLY A 32 -10.05 -1.16 8.71
C GLY A 32 -9.44 0.11 8.11
N ASP A 33 -8.66 0.80 8.93
CA ASP A 33 -7.89 1.98 8.53
C ASP A 33 -6.45 1.55 8.20
N MET A 34 -5.86 2.15 7.17
CA MET A 34 -4.46 1.90 6.79
C MET A 34 -3.45 2.32 7.87
N ASN A 35 -3.84 3.23 8.77
CA ASN A 35 -3.02 3.64 9.91
C ASN A 35 -3.17 2.68 11.11
N HIS A 36 -4.16 1.79 11.07
CA HIS A 36 -4.42 0.82 12.14
C HIS A 36 -5.05 -0.44 11.56
N LEU A 37 -4.23 -1.28 10.99
CA LEU A 37 -4.66 -2.47 10.27
C LEU A 37 -5.20 -3.55 11.23
N PRO A 38 -6.34 -4.20 10.90
CA PRO A 38 -6.99 -5.20 11.75
C PRO A 38 -6.28 -6.57 11.68
N MET A 39 -4.97 -6.58 11.87
CA MET A 39 -4.12 -7.75 11.87
C MET A 39 -3.11 -7.70 13.02
N PRO A 40 -2.75 -8.85 13.61
CA PRO A 40 -1.69 -8.95 14.61
C PRO A 40 -0.32 -8.57 14.05
N ASP A 41 0.61 -8.25 14.94
CA ASP A 41 2.01 -8.06 14.60
C ASP A 41 2.58 -9.32 13.93
N LYS A 42 3.48 -9.13 12.97
CA LYS A 42 4.24 -10.22 12.32
C LYS A 42 3.35 -11.39 11.85
N SER A 43 2.17 -11.08 11.28
CA SER A 43 1.15 -12.08 10.94
C SER A 43 1.02 -12.37 9.45
N VAL A 44 1.61 -11.53 8.58
CA VAL A 44 1.50 -11.67 7.12
C VAL A 44 2.88 -11.73 6.47
N GLY A 45 3.03 -12.60 5.46
CA GLY A 45 4.28 -12.74 4.72
C GLY A 45 4.44 -11.73 3.59
N CYS A 46 3.34 -11.17 3.09
CA CYS A 46 3.34 -10.17 2.03
C CYS A 46 2.23 -9.15 2.26
N ALA A 47 2.53 -7.88 2.00
CA ALA A 47 1.57 -6.79 1.98
C ALA A 47 1.63 -6.08 0.62
N ILE A 48 0.47 -5.69 0.11
CA ILE A 48 0.36 -4.94 -1.14
C ILE A 48 -0.42 -3.64 -0.86
N LEU A 49 0.20 -2.51 -1.15
CA LEU A 49 -0.43 -1.20 -1.20
C LEU A 49 -0.54 -0.78 -2.66
N ASN A 50 -1.75 -0.69 -3.18
CA ASN A 50 -1.97 -0.33 -4.58
C ASN A 50 -2.84 0.92 -4.67
N MET A 51 -2.24 2.03 -5.09
CA MET A 51 -2.93 3.31 -5.31
C MET A 51 -3.71 3.80 -4.07
N VAL A 52 -3.11 3.68 -2.89
CA VAL A 52 -3.77 4.06 -1.62
C VAL A 52 -2.94 5.01 -0.77
N LEU A 53 -1.60 5.00 -0.91
CA LEU A 53 -0.73 5.77 -0.02
C LEU A 53 -0.90 7.28 -0.22
N HIS A 54 -1.21 7.74 -1.43
CA HIS A 54 -1.45 9.15 -1.74
C HIS A 54 -2.70 9.73 -1.05
N HIS A 55 -3.59 8.88 -0.52
CA HIS A 55 -4.72 9.31 0.31
C HIS A 55 -4.36 9.43 1.80
N ALA A 56 -3.20 8.96 2.23
CA ALA A 56 -2.79 8.98 3.62
C ALA A 56 -2.42 10.39 4.09
N ALA A 57 -2.94 10.82 5.24
CA ALA A 57 -2.50 12.08 5.86
C ALA A 57 -1.01 12.04 6.26
N ALA A 58 -0.54 10.90 6.71
CA ALA A 58 0.85 10.67 7.12
C ALA A 58 1.39 9.34 6.54
N PRO A 59 1.88 9.32 5.29
CA PRO A 59 2.41 8.11 4.65
C PRO A 59 3.45 7.34 5.48
N PRO A 60 4.39 7.98 6.19
CA PRO A 60 5.32 7.26 7.05
C PRO A 60 4.66 6.42 8.13
N SER A 61 3.53 6.88 8.70
CA SER A 61 2.77 6.12 9.71
C SER A 61 2.14 4.86 9.12
N VAL A 62 1.62 4.95 7.88
CA VAL A 62 1.09 3.79 7.16
C VAL A 62 2.18 2.76 6.90
N LEU A 63 3.36 3.20 6.47
CA LEU A 63 4.50 2.30 6.23
C LEU A 63 4.98 1.63 7.51
N ALA A 64 4.99 2.34 8.64
CA ALA A 64 5.31 1.77 9.95
C ALA A 64 4.26 0.71 10.37
N GLU A 65 2.98 0.96 10.11
CA GLU A 65 1.89 0.02 10.40
C GLU A 65 1.98 -1.23 9.52
N VAL A 66 2.27 -1.07 8.24
CA VAL A 66 2.53 -2.21 7.34
C VAL A 66 3.75 -3.02 7.82
N ARG A 67 4.80 -2.33 8.28
CA ARG A 67 5.98 -3.00 8.85
C ARG A 67 5.62 -3.81 10.11
N ARG A 68 4.72 -3.30 10.95
CA ARG A 68 4.25 -4.00 12.17
C ARG A 68 3.63 -5.35 11.84
N ILE A 69 2.76 -5.42 10.84
CA ILE A 69 2.03 -6.64 10.49
C ILE A 69 2.86 -7.65 9.69
N LEU A 70 3.93 -7.20 9.02
CA LEU A 70 4.80 -8.07 8.23
C LEU A 70 5.69 -8.93 9.12
N MET A 71 5.76 -10.22 8.81
CA MET A 71 6.74 -11.14 9.37
C MET A 71 8.18 -10.65 9.09
N PRO A 72 9.16 -11.05 9.90
CA PRO A 72 10.56 -10.85 9.55
C PRO A 72 10.87 -11.45 8.17
N GLY A 73 11.49 -10.68 7.30
CA GLY A 73 11.75 -11.06 5.91
C GLY A 73 10.52 -11.00 4.98
N GLY A 74 9.35 -10.61 5.51
CA GLY A 74 8.13 -10.41 4.71
C GLY A 74 8.30 -9.29 3.67
N ILE A 75 7.50 -9.32 2.62
CA ILE A 75 7.64 -8.44 1.46
C ILE A 75 6.52 -7.41 1.44
N LEU A 76 6.88 -6.15 1.22
CA LEU A 76 5.97 -5.10 0.80
C LEU A 76 6.11 -4.88 -0.71
N VAL A 77 4.97 -4.81 -1.40
CA VAL A 77 4.85 -4.27 -2.75
C VAL A 77 4.00 -3.02 -2.68
N LEU A 78 4.54 -1.91 -3.15
CA LEU A 78 3.87 -0.60 -3.18
C LEU A 78 3.80 -0.13 -4.63
N ALA A 79 2.60 0.16 -5.10
CA ALA A 79 2.38 0.85 -6.37
C ALA A 79 1.60 2.14 -6.09
N ASP A 80 2.15 3.27 -6.51
CA ASP A 80 1.50 4.57 -6.31
C ASP A 80 1.98 5.60 -7.36
N LEU A 81 1.33 6.75 -7.38
CA LEU A 81 1.61 7.81 -8.34
C LEU A 81 3.02 8.39 -8.17
N ALA A 82 3.74 8.51 -9.27
CA ALA A 82 4.90 9.41 -9.31
C ALA A 82 4.41 10.85 -9.18
N ARG A 83 5.25 11.74 -8.63
CA ARG A 83 4.90 13.15 -8.43
C ARG A 83 4.41 13.80 -9.72
N HIS A 84 3.31 14.54 -9.59
CA HIS A 84 2.68 15.28 -10.69
C HIS A 84 2.13 16.62 -10.19
N GLU A 85 1.73 17.49 -11.10
CA GLU A 85 1.27 18.85 -10.79
C GLU A 85 -0.24 19.03 -11.01
N HIS A 86 -1.01 17.93 -11.10
CA HIS A 86 -2.45 17.98 -11.35
C HIS A 86 -3.23 18.35 -10.09
N GLU A 87 -3.31 19.62 -9.74
CA GLU A 87 -4.01 20.11 -8.52
C GLU A 87 -5.49 19.71 -8.45
N TRP A 88 -6.15 19.49 -9.59
CA TRP A 88 -7.53 19.00 -9.63
C TRP A 88 -7.73 17.64 -8.93
N ALA A 89 -6.67 16.86 -8.79
CA ALA A 89 -6.75 15.58 -8.10
C ALA A 89 -7.07 15.73 -6.60
N ARG A 90 -6.59 16.80 -5.97
CA ARG A 90 -6.93 17.12 -4.57
C ARG A 90 -8.42 17.40 -4.40
N GLU A 91 -9.01 18.15 -5.33
CA GLU A 91 -10.41 18.56 -5.25
C GLU A 91 -11.38 17.44 -5.65
N ARG A 92 -11.04 16.65 -6.67
CA ARG A 92 -11.95 15.65 -7.25
C ARG A 92 -11.76 14.25 -6.72
N LEU A 93 -10.54 13.87 -6.32
CA LEU A 93 -10.17 12.52 -5.91
C LEU A 93 -9.83 12.43 -4.41
N ALA A 94 -9.86 13.54 -3.68
CA ALA A 94 -9.45 13.64 -2.28
C ALA A 94 -8.00 13.20 -2.03
N ASP A 95 -7.12 13.42 -3.01
CA ASP A 95 -5.71 13.09 -2.90
C ASP A 95 -5.04 14.04 -1.90
N GLN A 96 -4.44 13.48 -0.85
CA GLN A 96 -3.63 14.25 0.11
C GLN A 96 -2.27 14.61 -0.50
N TRP A 97 -1.74 13.72 -1.34
CA TRP A 97 -0.44 13.85 -2.01
C TRP A 97 -0.60 13.78 -3.53
N LEU A 98 0.08 14.68 -4.23
CA LEU A 98 0.15 14.66 -5.70
C LEU A 98 1.28 13.72 -6.17
N GLY A 99 1.21 12.46 -5.73
CA GLY A 99 2.25 11.47 -5.99
C GLY A 99 3.51 11.69 -5.16
N PHE A 100 4.49 10.86 -5.39
CA PHE A 100 5.71 10.76 -4.58
C PHE A 100 6.97 10.81 -5.45
N GLU A 101 8.05 11.28 -4.85
CA GLU A 101 9.40 11.10 -5.38
C GLU A 101 9.97 9.75 -4.92
N THR A 102 10.73 9.08 -5.78
CA THR A 102 11.36 7.80 -5.44
C THR A 102 12.21 7.89 -4.18
N GLY A 103 13.07 8.91 -4.08
CA GLY A 103 13.95 9.07 -2.92
C GLY A 103 13.21 9.35 -1.62
N GLU A 104 12.05 10.01 -1.67
CA GLU A 104 11.17 10.24 -0.51
C GLU A 104 10.60 8.91 0.01
N LEU A 105 10.04 8.08 -0.87
CA LEU A 105 9.53 6.75 -0.50
C LEU A 105 10.64 5.83 0.02
N GLU A 106 11.81 5.83 -0.61
CA GLU A 106 12.97 5.05 -0.16
C GLU A 106 13.42 5.46 1.26
N ALA A 107 13.45 6.76 1.53
CA ALA A 107 13.80 7.28 2.87
C ALA A 107 12.79 6.85 3.92
N TRP A 108 11.48 6.97 3.64
CA TRP A 108 10.43 6.56 4.57
C TRP A 108 10.41 5.05 4.80
N LEU A 109 10.59 4.24 3.75
CA LEU A 109 10.69 2.80 3.87
C LEU A 109 11.89 2.38 4.73
N SER A 110 13.06 2.99 4.50
CA SER A 110 14.27 2.73 5.29
C SER A 110 14.06 3.10 6.76
N ALA A 111 13.45 4.26 7.03
CA ALA A 111 13.12 4.70 8.38
C ALA A 111 12.11 3.78 9.08
N ALA A 112 11.17 3.19 8.34
CA ALA A 112 10.21 2.21 8.86
C ALA A 112 10.83 0.81 9.10
N GLY A 113 12.09 0.59 8.74
CA GLY A 113 12.80 -0.68 8.95
C GLY A 113 12.70 -1.66 7.79
N PHE A 114 12.43 -1.18 6.59
CA PHE A 114 12.54 -1.97 5.37
C PHE A 114 13.97 -1.95 4.82
N VAL A 115 14.33 -3.01 4.13
CA VAL A 115 15.63 -3.24 3.47
C VAL A 115 15.40 -3.78 2.05
N ASP A 116 16.45 -3.89 1.26
CA ASP A 116 16.39 -4.39 -0.13
C ASP A 116 15.33 -3.67 -0.98
N ILE A 117 15.27 -2.35 -0.83
CA ILE A 117 14.32 -1.50 -1.52
C ILE A 117 14.70 -1.41 -2.99
N ARG A 118 13.78 -1.76 -3.86
CA ARG A 118 13.92 -1.65 -5.32
C ARG A 118 12.74 -0.87 -5.88
N CYS A 119 13.03 0.10 -6.73
CA CYS A 119 12.03 0.94 -7.36
C CYS A 119 12.11 0.84 -8.88
N GLY A 120 10.95 0.79 -9.52
CA GLY A 120 10.77 0.93 -10.96
C GLY A 120 9.68 1.96 -11.26
N LYS A 121 9.71 2.50 -12.47
CA LYS A 121 8.65 3.38 -13.00
C LYS A 121 7.95 2.68 -14.16
N VAL A 122 6.62 2.74 -14.15
CA VAL A 122 5.78 2.22 -15.23
C VAL A 122 4.97 3.39 -15.79
N SER A 123 4.98 3.54 -17.12
CA SER A 123 4.12 4.51 -17.79
C SER A 123 2.69 4.00 -17.79
N GLY A 124 1.79 4.72 -17.15
CA GLY A 124 0.35 4.42 -17.18
C GLY A 124 -0.28 4.79 -18.52
N THR A 125 -1.36 4.12 -18.86
CA THR A 125 -2.16 4.41 -20.07
C THR A 125 -3.18 5.52 -19.85
N VAL A 126 -3.46 5.87 -18.60
CA VAL A 126 -4.43 6.90 -18.23
C VAL A 126 -3.69 8.22 -17.97
N GLU A 127 -3.99 9.24 -18.76
CA GLU A 127 -3.51 10.62 -18.64
C GLU A 127 -1.97 10.79 -18.56
N GLN A 128 -1.19 9.86 -19.12
CA GLN A 128 0.29 9.87 -19.10
C GLN A 128 0.90 9.88 -17.68
N GLN A 129 0.14 9.52 -16.65
CA GLN A 129 0.66 9.42 -15.30
C GLN A 129 1.64 8.27 -15.18
N GLN A 130 2.75 8.54 -14.52
CA GLN A 130 3.72 7.50 -14.17
C GLN A 130 3.36 6.90 -12.82
N VAL A 131 3.51 5.58 -12.71
CA VAL A 131 3.34 4.83 -11.47
C VAL A 131 4.71 4.37 -10.99
N LEU A 132 5.01 4.63 -9.74
CA LEU A 132 6.15 4.04 -9.04
C LEU A 132 5.74 2.67 -8.53
N VAL A 133 6.57 1.68 -8.79
CA VAL A 133 6.40 0.34 -8.21
C VAL A 133 7.63 0.03 -7.38
N LEU A 134 7.45 -0.17 -6.09
CA LEU A 134 8.52 -0.48 -5.16
C LEU A 134 8.31 -1.87 -4.55
N ARG A 135 9.40 -2.60 -4.40
CA ARG A 135 9.48 -3.80 -3.59
C ARG A 135 10.46 -3.55 -2.44
N ALA A 136 10.07 -3.90 -1.24
CA ALA A 136 10.92 -3.79 -0.06
C ALA A 136 10.74 -5.04 0.82
N ALA A 137 11.79 -5.43 1.53
CA ALA A 137 11.74 -6.51 2.51
C ALA A 137 11.70 -5.95 3.93
N SER A 138 10.86 -6.51 4.77
CA SER A 138 10.92 -6.32 6.21
C SER A 138 12.25 -6.83 6.73
N ARG A 139 12.97 -6.05 7.53
CA ARG A 139 14.26 -6.49 8.12
C ARG A 139 14.06 -7.82 8.82
N PRO A 140 14.87 -8.85 8.55
CA PRO A 140 14.81 -10.10 9.28
C PRO A 140 15.17 -9.86 10.77
N ASP A 141 14.61 -10.66 11.65
CA ASP A 141 15.06 -10.66 13.04
C ASP A 141 16.51 -11.19 13.06
N ILE A 142 17.45 -10.35 13.47
CA ILE A 142 18.82 -10.81 13.69
C ILE A 142 18.77 -11.53 15.03
N PHE A 143 18.90 -12.84 15.00
CA PHE A 143 19.14 -13.60 16.21
C PHE A 143 20.50 -13.15 16.78
N THR A 144 20.45 -12.48 17.91
CA THR A 144 21.63 -12.24 18.77
C THR A 144 21.89 -13.46 19.63
#